data_52811dc6bba3686ba257232b470e8495
#
_entry.id   52811dc6bba3686ba257232b470e8495
#
_cell.length_a   1.000
_cell.length_b   1.000
_cell.length_c   1.000
_cell.angle_alpha   90.00
_cell.angle_beta   90.00
_cell.angle_gamma   90.00
#
_symmetry.space_group_name_H-M   'P 1'
#
loop_
_entity.id
_entity.type
_entity.pdbx_description
1 polymer ?
#
loop_
_entity_poly.entity_id
_entity_poly.type
_entity_poly.pdbx_seq_one_letter_code
_entity_poly.pdbx_strand_id
1 'polypeptide(L)'
;MGPPNAPPRRAFGWRPGQNARTWRPHREPSRGAGFDAAMTLRRAAAKAFTGGALLRAGVGVLALAYAPAARAQEGCARAPPLGAPAGAPADPLVGTGRVTFVNERLELALADGRLLRIAGLDPPRPTPGDPDLDVNSSVKLADWLVGEDVAFRLLETRPDRGGRLAAEAFAPVGDPASPARPLAQAALEAGLARFEPGEGARNCRAALLAAEAGARAAALGLWADPYYAVIAAGDHDGFAEKAGTSVIVEGRVIDVERSAYRTTLIFGPRRGWDFSVTILQRNTKIFGAAGVDLESFKGRMIRVRGLLDMRFGPQVEVSGPDEIEAITQAKDDAGPATAPRR
;
A
#
# COMPACT_ATOMS: atom_id res chain seq x y z
N MET A 1 -50.87 -40.78 -11.50
CA MET A 1 -50.35 -40.00 -10.37
C MET A 1 -49.43 -38.94 -10.95
N GLY A 2 -49.94 -37.70 -11.02
CA GLY A 2 -49.23 -36.55 -11.57
C GLY A 2 -48.47 -35.81 -10.46
N PRO A 3 -47.41 -35.04 -10.79
CA PRO A 3 -46.59 -34.31 -9.80
C PRO A 3 -47.32 -33.06 -9.27
N PRO A 4 -47.06 -32.63 -8.02
CA PRO A 4 -47.75 -31.49 -7.40
C PRO A 4 -47.25 -30.13 -7.88
N ASN A 5 -48.20 -29.18 -7.87
CA ASN A 5 -48.14 -27.78 -8.25
C ASN A 5 -46.97 -26.98 -7.64
N ALA A 6 -46.29 -26.23 -8.49
CA ALA A 6 -45.39 -25.14 -8.11
C ALA A 6 -46.17 -23.84 -7.81
N PRO A 7 -45.79 -23.04 -6.80
CA PRO A 7 -46.44 -21.77 -6.49
C PRO A 7 -46.06 -20.66 -7.49
N PRO A 8 -46.89 -19.62 -7.66
CA PRO A 8 -46.70 -18.57 -8.67
C PRO A 8 -45.56 -17.62 -8.29
N ARG A 9 -44.73 -17.33 -9.28
CA ARG A 9 -43.69 -16.30 -9.22
C ARG A 9 -44.33 -14.90 -9.13
N ARG A 10 -44.10 -14.18 -8.05
CA ARG A 10 -44.43 -12.76 -7.95
C ARG A 10 -43.47 -11.95 -8.82
N ALA A 11 -44.01 -11.32 -9.87
CA ALA A 11 -43.30 -10.30 -10.64
C ALA A 11 -43.16 -9.03 -9.78
N PHE A 12 -41.94 -8.69 -9.41
CA PHE A 12 -41.62 -7.36 -8.87
C PHE A 12 -41.51 -6.37 -10.03
N GLY A 13 -42.57 -5.59 -10.23
CA GLY A 13 -42.58 -4.45 -11.14
C GLY A 13 -41.75 -3.32 -10.58
N TRP A 14 -40.64 -3.01 -11.20
CA TRP A 14 -39.86 -1.81 -10.96
C TRP A 14 -40.54 -0.63 -11.63
N ARG A 15 -41.06 0.33 -10.85
CA ARG A 15 -41.55 1.63 -11.37
C ARG A 15 -40.46 2.68 -11.14
N PRO A 16 -39.98 3.40 -12.17
CA PRO A 16 -39.15 4.57 -11.96
C PRO A 16 -40.03 5.74 -11.52
N GLY A 17 -39.87 6.17 -10.28
CA GLY A 17 -40.57 7.31 -9.67
C GLY A 17 -39.57 8.32 -9.15
N GLN A 18 -39.42 9.40 -9.92
CA GLN A 18 -39.37 10.81 -9.56
C GLN A 18 -38.87 11.14 -8.13
N ASN A 19 -37.61 11.62 -8.05
CA ASN A 19 -37.22 12.66 -7.12
C ASN A 19 -36.05 13.45 -7.71
N ALA A 20 -36.37 14.33 -8.66
CA ALA A 20 -35.51 15.44 -9.01
C ALA A 20 -35.57 16.47 -7.87
N ARG A 21 -34.66 16.42 -6.92
CA ARG A 21 -34.40 17.54 -6.03
C ARG A 21 -33.51 18.53 -6.77
N THR A 22 -34.13 19.64 -7.16
CA THR A 22 -33.49 20.84 -7.72
C THR A 22 -32.39 21.35 -6.79
N TRP A 23 -31.16 21.19 -7.22
CA TRP A 23 -29.99 21.82 -6.60
C TRP A 23 -30.07 23.33 -6.82
N ARG A 24 -30.17 24.13 -5.74
CA ARG A 24 -30.02 25.60 -5.80
C ARG A 24 -28.60 25.95 -5.38
N PRO A 25 -27.84 26.72 -6.18
CA PRO A 25 -26.52 27.17 -5.78
C PRO A 25 -26.65 28.21 -4.67
N HIS A 26 -25.89 28.05 -3.61
CA HIS A 26 -25.73 29.05 -2.54
C HIS A 26 -24.98 30.28 -3.08
N ARG A 27 -25.56 31.44 -2.78
CA ARG A 27 -25.06 32.77 -3.08
C ARG A 27 -23.69 32.99 -2.47
N GLU A 28 -22.78 33.58 -3.26
CA GLU A 28 -21.55 34.21 -2.79
C GLU A 28 -21.85 35.33 -1.77
N PRO A 29 -21.05 35.51 -0.70
CA PRO A 29 -21.01 36.73 0.06
C PRO A 29 -20.09 37.74 -0.61
N SER A 30 -20.64 38.94 -0.72
CA SER A 30 -20.11 40.19 -1.27
C SER A 30 -18.73 40.61 -0.74
N ARG A 31 -17.99 41.21 -1.66
CA ARG A 31 -16.78 42.00 -1.43
C ARG A 31 -16.98 43.07 -0.35
N GLY A 32 -16.00 43.20 0.51
CA GLY A 32 -15.87 44.30 1.45
C GLY A 32 -14.42 44.52 1.86
N ALA A 33 -13.93 45.68 1.44
CA ALA A 33 -12.89 46.54 2.02
C ALA A 33 -11.44 46.02 2.15
N GLY A 34 -10.62 46.73 1.42
CA GLY A 34 -9.19 46.77 1.35
C GLY A 34 -8.45 47.05 2.66
N PHE A 35 -7.22 46.56 2.64
CA PHE A 35 -6.12 47.19 3.40
C PHE A 35 -4.84 47.08 2.57
N ASP A 36 -4.42 48.23 2.04
CA ASP A 36 -3.08 48.49 1.56
C ASP A 36 -2.11 48.41 2.73
N ALA A 37 -1.07 47.60 2.60
CA ALA A 37 0.12 47.72 3.42
C ALA A 37 1.37 47.55 2.53
N ALA A 38 1.91 48.66 2.12
CA ALA A 38 3.20 48.79 1.51
C ALA A 38 4.29 48.25 2.44
N MET A 39 5.07 47.27 2.00
CA MET A 39 6.23 46.80 2.73
C MET A 39 7.51 47.15 2.01
N THR A 40 8.16 48.12 2.58
CA THR A 40 9.43 48.74 2.23
C THR A 40 10.59 47.71 2.16
N LEU A 41 11.25 47.68 1.02
CA LEU A 41 12.57 47.06 0.85
C LEU A 41 13.62 47.80 1.71
N ARG A 42 14.26 47.12 2.64
CA ARG A 42 15.54 47.55 3.22
C ARG A 42 16.68 46.73 2.64
N ARG A 43 17.45 47.37 1.75
CA ARG A 43 18.81 46.97 1.37
C ARG A 43 19.74 47.21 2.56
N ALA A 44 20.45 46.15 3.00
CA ALA A 44 21.57 46.29 3.91
C ALA A 44 22.86 45.99 3.13
N ALA A 45 23.77 46.94 3.19
CA ALA A 45 25.03 47.00 2.48
C ALA A 45 26.07 46.04 3.06
N ALA A 46 26.85 45.45 2.16
CA ALA A 46 28.07 44.72 2.47
C ALA A 46 29.16 45.66 3.00
N LYS A 47 29.79 45.35 4.12
CA LYS A 47 31.08 45.87 4.54
C LYS A 47 32.13 44.79 4.43
N ALA A 48 33.06 44.98 3.54
CA ALA A 48 34.30 44.23 3.45
C ALA A 48 35.18 44.49 4.69
N PHE A 49 35.70 43.42 5.28
CA PHE A 49 36.82 43.50 6.23
C PHE A 49 37.92 42.57 5.75
N THR A 50 39.05 43.21 5.40
CA THR A 50 40.32 42.58 5.07
C THR A 50 41.10 42.28 6.34
N GLY A 51 41.77 41.13 6.38
CA GLY A 51 42.98 40.95 7.17
C GLY A 51 42.98 39.77 8.15
N GLY A 52 43.95 38.90 7.98
CA GLY A 52 44.42 38.01 9.04
C GLY A 52 44.51 36.54 8.70
N ALA A 53 45.64 36.11 8.15
CA ALA A 53 46.04 34.71 8.04
C ALA A 53 46.28 34.11 9.42
N LEU A 54 45.61 32.98 9.71
CA LEU A 54 46.01 32.03 10.76
C LEU A 54 45.72 30.62 10.32
N LEU A 55 46.80 29.88 10.07
CA LEU A 55 46.80 28.45 9.88
C LEU A 55 46.11 27.79 11.08
N ARG A 56 45.04 27.03 10.85
CA ARG A 56 44.56 26.03 11.76
C ARG A 56 44.24 24.73 10.98
N ALA A 57 44.96 23.70 11.33
CA ALA A 57 44.73 22.32 10.89
C ALA A 57 43.28 21.91 11.22
N GLY A 58 42.43 21.83 10.20
CA GLY A 58 41.07 21.35 10.31
C GLY A 58 41.07 19.85 10.17
N VAL A 59 40.72 19.16 11.24
CA VAL A 59 40.33 17.76 11.24
C VAL A 59 39.08 17.64 10.36
N GLY A 60 39.25 17.04 9.17
CA GLY A 60 38.16 16.75 8.27
C GLY A 60 37.25 15.67 8.88
N VAL A 61 36.12 16.07 9.42
CA VAL A 61 35.02 15.16 9.71
C VAL A 61 34.43 14.76 8.37
N LEU A 62 34.80 13.57 7.87
CA LEU A 62 34.07 12.91 6.79
C LEU A 62 32.65 12.65 7.27
N ALA A 63 31.71 13.49 6.86
CA ALA A 63 30.29 13.17 6.93
C ALA A 63 30.03 12.04 5.94
N LEU A 64 30.02 10.81 6.43
CA LEU A 64 29.47 9.67 5.71
C LEU A 64 27.98 9.94 5.49
N ALA A 65 27.67 10.46 4.32
CA ALA A 65 26.30 10.55 3.84
C ALA A 65 25.73 9.13 3.77
N TYR A 66 24.86 8.82 4.69
CA TYR A 66 23.99 7.65 4.61
C TYR A 66 23.15 7.78 3.36
N ALA A 67 23.46 7.03 2.32
CA ALA A 67 22.63 6.80 1.16
C ALA A 67 22.11 5.35 1.16
N PRO A 68 21.05 5.02 1.94
CA PRO A 68 20.45 3.69 1.87
C PRO A 68 19.37 3.56 0.79
N ALA A 69 18.94 4.65 0.14
CA ALA A 69 17.78 4.63 -0.75
C ALA A 69 18.04 4.15 -2.19
N ALA A 70 19.28 4.19 -2.67
CA ALA A 70 19.57 3.90 -4.08
C ALA A 70 19.55 2.40 -4.43
N ARG A 71 19.77 1.49 -3.49
CA ARG A 71 19.80 0.04 -3.77
C ARG A 71 18.43 -0.64 -3.81
N ALA A 72 17.39 -0.04 -3.25
CA ALA A 72 16.04 -0.61 -3.26
C ALA A 72 15.30 -0.44 -4.59
N GLN A 73 15.77 0.43 -5.48
CA GLN A 73 15.12 0.71 -6.76
C GLN A 73 15.54 -0.23 -7.90
N GLU A 74 16.58 -1.04 -7.72
CA GLU A 74 17.07 -1.92 -8.78
C GLU A 74 16.17 -3.12 -9.10
N GLY A 75 15.17 -3.40 -8.27
CA GLY A 75 14.24 -4.52 -8.46
C GLY A 75 12.90 -4.18 -9.12
N CYS A 76 12.50 -2.90 -9.15
CA CYS A 76 11.23 -2.53 -9.78
C CYS A 76 11.33 -2.55 -11.29
N ALA A 77 10.35 -3.17 -11.95
CA ALA A 77 10.23 -3.14 -13.39
C ALA A 77 10.24 -1.69 -13.89
N ARG A 78 11.03 -1.42 -14.92
CA ARG A 78 10.90 -0.17 -15.67
C ARG A 78 9.64 -0.22 -16.50
N ALA A 79 9.04 0.95 -16.73
CA ALA A 79 7.96 1.06 -17.70
C ALA A 79 8.38 0.34 -18.99
N PRO A 80 7.51 -0.53 -19.53
CA PRO A 80 7.83 -1.19 -20.79
C PRO A 80 8.08 -0.10 -21.85
N PRO A 81 9.06 -0.28 -22.75
CA PRO A 81 9.30 0.69 -23.80
C PRO A 81 8.02 0.85 -24.62
N LEU A 82 7.54 2.07 -24.74
CA LEU A 82 6.39 2.43 -25.56
C LEU A 82 6.84 2.35 -27.02
N GLY A 83 6.54 1.24 -27.68
CA GLY A 83 6.91 0.94 -29.07
C GLY A 83 7.90 -0.21 -29.13
N ALA A 84 7.46 -1.33 -29.72
CA ALA A 84 8.37 -2.37 -30.13
C ALA A 84 9.31 -1.81 -31.21
N PRO A 85 10.62 -2.14 -31.20
CA PRO A 85 11.49 -1.82 -32.33
C PRO A 85 10.85 -2.39 -33.59
N ALA A 86 10.90 -1.62 -34.68
CA ALA A 86 10.29 -2.02 -35.95
C ALA A 86 10.77 -3.43 -36.34
N GLY A 87 9.80 -4.37 -36.42
CA GLY A 87 10.08 -5.76 -36.78
C GLY A 87 10.13 -6.78 -35.64
N ALA A 88 10.08 -6.36 -34.36
CA ALA A 88 9.92 -7.31 -33.26
C ALA A 88 8.45 -7.70 -33.07
N PRO A 89 8.13 -8.98 -32.75
CA PRO A 89 6.76 -9.35 -32.41
C PRO A 89 6.34 -8.58 -31.14
N ALA A 90 5.16 -7.96 -31.19
CA ALA A 90 4.61 -7.27 -30.03
C ALA A 90 4.38 -8.27 -28.89
N ASP A 91 4.85 -7.96 -27.69
CA ASP A 91 4.54 -8.74 -26.49
C ASP A 91 3.03 -8.56 -26.18
N PRO A 92 2.21 -9.61 -26.26
CA PRO A 92 0.77 -9.51 -26.03
C PRO A 92 0.42 -9.09 -24.60
N LEU A 93 1.36 -9.15 -23.67
CA LEU A 93 1.19 -8.73 -22.28
C LEU A 93 1.50 -7.24 -22.06
N VAL A 94 2.16 -6.58 -23.02
CA VAL A 94 2.54 -5.17 -22.91
C VAL A 94 1.59 -4.30 -23.72
N GLY A 95 1.13 -3.22 -23.14
CA GLY A 95 0.23 -2.29 -23.82
C GLY A 95 0.22 -0.90 -23.21
N THR A 96 -0.54 -0.05 -23.88
CA THR A 96 -0.90 1.29 -23.40
C THR A 96 -2.40 1.45 -23.48
N GLY A 97 -2.94 2.40 -22.75
CA GLY A 97 -4.35 2.76 -22.81
C GLY A 97 -4.65 4.02 -22.06
N ARG A 98 -5.61 4.78 -22.59
CA ARG A 98 -6.10 6.01 -21.96
C ARG A 98 -7.04 5.66 -20.84
N VAL A 99 -6.80 6.20 -19.64
CA VAL A 99 -7.66 6.02 -18.49
C VAL A 99 -8.88 6.91 -18.62
N THR A 100 -10.08 6.33 -18.50
CA THR A 100 -11.36 7.04 -18.56
C THR A 100 -12.02 7.17 -17.20
N PHE A 101 -11.73 6.24 -16.28
CA PHE A 101 -12.33 6.22 -14.95
C PHE A 101 -11.47 5.40 -13.98
N VAL A 102 -11.53 5.75 -12.70
CA VAL A 102 -10.97 4.98 -11.57
C VAL A 102 -12.09 4.70 -10.57
N ASN A 103 -12.30 3.45 -10.21
CA ASN A 103 -13.31 3.07 -9.24
C ASN A 103 -12.76 3.02 -7.79
N GLU A 104 -13.63 2.78 -6.81
CA GLU A 104 -13.31 2.74 -5.37
C GLU A 104 -12.35 1.60 -5.00
N ARG A 105 -12.14 0.65 -5.91
CA ARG A 105 -11.12 -0.42 -5.79
C ARG A 105 -9.78 -0.05 -6.41
N LEU A 106 -9.61 1.21 -6.81
CA LEU A 106 -8.44 1.72 -7.52
C LEU A 106 -8.15 0.95 -8.82
N GLU A 107 -9.21 0.42 -9.48
CA GLU A 107 -9.12 -0.25 -10.76
C GLU A 107 -9.29 0.79 -11.88
N LEU A 108 -8.48 0.66 -12.94
CA LEU A 108 -8.44 1.62 -14.04
C LEU A 108 -9.31 1.11 -15.20
N ALA A 109 -10.36 1.84 -15.54
CA ALA A 109 -11.10 1.61 -16.78
C ALA A 109 -10.40 2.34 -17.94
N LEU A 110 -10.07 1.60 -18.99
CA LEU A 110 -9.44 2.13 -20.19
C LEU A 110 -10.46 2.43 -21.28
N ALA A 111 -10.12 3.33 -22.20
CA ALA A 111 -10.96 3.74 -23.31
C ALA A 111 -11.34 2.58 -24.27
N ASP A 112 -10.56 1.51 -24.31
CA ASP A 112 -10.83 0.31 -25.09
C ASP A 112 -11.71 -0.72 -24.37
N GLY A 113 -12.21 -0.39 -23.17
CA GLY A 113 -13.11 -1.22 -22.37
C GLY A 113 -12.39 -2.20 -21.42
N ARG A 114 -11.07 -2.27 -21.41
CA ARG A 114 -10.33 -3.08 -20.43
C ARG A 114 -10.44 -2.46 -19.03
N LEU A 115 -10.52 -3.33 -18.01
CA LEU A 115 -10.47 -2.95 -16.61
C LEU A 115 -9.19 -3.53 -16.00
N LEU A 116 -8.27 -2.66 -15.59
CA LEU A 116 -7.00 -3.06 -15.00
C LEU A 116 -7.07 -3.03 -13.47
N ARG A 117 -6.68 -4.11 -12.81
CA ARG A 117 -6.38 -4.17 -11.39
C ARG A 117 -4.88 -4.01 -11.21
N ILE A 118 -4.47 -2.94 -10.53
CA ILE A 118 -3.05 -2.67 -10.29
C ILE A 118 -2.50 -3.68 -9.29
N ALA A 119 -1.49 -4.46 -9.70
CA ALA A 119 -0.84 -5.44 -8.84
C ALA A 119 -0.09 -4.76 -7.69
N GLY A 120 -0.16 -5.36 -6.52
CA GLY A 120 0.52 -4.85 -5.32
C GLY A 120 -0.30 -3.85 -4.51
N LEU A 121 -1.56 -3.58 -4.87
CA LEU A 121 -2.45 -2.69 -4.14
C LEU A 121 -3.64 -3.43 -3.52
N ASP A 122 -3.79 -3.28 -2.20
CA ASP A 122 -5.00 -3.56 -1.42
C ASP A 122 -5.70 -2.22 -1.14
N PRO A 123 -6.78 -1.89 -1.89
CA PRO A 123 -7.46 -0.60 -1.77
C PRO A 123 -8.14 -0.45 -0.42
N PRO A 124 -8.33 0.78 0.07
CA PRO A 124 -9.05 1.03 1.31
C PRO A 124 -10.52 0.64 1.16
N ARG A 125 -11.17 0.52 2.30
CA ARG A 125 -12.62 0.32 2.43
C ARG A 125 -13.19 1.39 3.32
N PRO A 126 -14.49 1.67 3.24
CA PRO A 126 -15.17 2.51 4.21
C PRO A 126 -14.90 2.03 5.63
N THR A 127 -14.64 2.97 6.55
CA THR A 127 -14.42 2.70 7.96
C THR A 127 -15.44 3.45 8.81
N PRO A 128 -15.62 3.09 10.09
CA PRO A 128 -16.46 3.88 10.99
C PRO A 128 -15.97 5.32 11.17
N GLY A 129 -14.67 5.59 11.02
CA GLY A 129 -14.05 6.91 11.14
C GLY A 129 -14.10 7.72 9.85
N ASP A 130 -14.06 7.06 8.70
CA ASP A 130 -14.13 7.69 7.37
C ASP A 130 -14.93 6.79 6.40
N PRO A 131 -16.25 7.03 6.28
CA PRO A 131 -17.12 6.25 5.40
C PRO A 131 -16.85 6.46 3.89
N ASP A 132 -16.12 7.50 3.52
CA ASP A 132 -15.81 7.86 2.14
C ASP A 132 -14.33 7.63 1.78
N LEU A 133 -13.60 6.90 2.59
CA LEU A 133 -12.15 6.72 2.45
C LEU A 133 -11.74 6.08 1.10
N ASP A 134 -12.50 5.10 0.64
CA ASP A 134 -12.30 4.45 -0.67
C ASP A 134 -12.60 5.41 -1.82
N VAL A 135 -13.70 6.17 -1.74
CA VAL A 135 -14.06 7.22 -2.71
C VAL A 135 -12.98 8.29 -2.76
N ASN A 136 -12.54 8.81 -1.60
CA ASN A 136 -11.51 9.83 -1.52
C ASN A 136 -10.18 9.35 -2.13
N SER A 137 -9.83 8.09 -1.92
CA SER A 137 -8.63 7.48 -2.49
C SER A 137 -8.74 7.31 -4.00
N SER A 138 -9.91 6.91 -4.50
CA SER A 138 -10.16 6.76 -5.94
C SER A 138 -10.14 8.11 -6.66
N VAL A 139 -10.72 9.15 -6.06
CA VAL A 139 -10.68 10.53 -6.60
C VAL A 139 -9.24 11.02 -6.74
N LYS A 140 -8.41 10.85 -5.71
CA LYS A 140 -6.99 11.23 -5.78
C LYS A 140 -6.22 10.49 -6.87
N LEU A 141 -6.48 9.20 -7.06
CA LEU A 141 -5.85 8.44 -8.13
C LEU A 141 -6.39 8.86 -9.50
N ALA A 142 -7.69 9.17 -9.60
CA ALA A 142 -8.33 9.68 -10.79
C ALA A 142 -7.78 11.04 -11.23
N ASP A 143 -7.51 11.94 -10.28
CA ASP A 143 -6.89 13.25 -10.55
C ASP A 143 -5.50 13.12 -11.22
N TRP A 144 -4.80 12.01 -11.00
CA TRP A 144 -3.51 11.76 -11.64
C TRP A 144 -3.63 11.16 -13.03
N LEU A 145 -4.69 10.36 -13.28
CA LEU A 145 -4.69 9.39 -14.37
C LEU A 145 -5.80 9.58 -15.39
N VAL A 146 -6.94 10.17 -15.02
CA VAL A 146 -8.05 10.31 -15.96
C VAL A 146 -7.70 11.27 -17.09
N GLY A 147 -7.79 10.78 -18.32
CA GLY A 147 -7.35 11.51 -19.50
C GLY A 147 -5.88 11.28 -19.88
N GLU A 148 -5.10 10.56 -19.07
CA GLU A 148 -3.71 10.23 -19.35
C GLU A 148 -3.57 8.82 -19.93
N ASP A 149 -2.49 8.60 -20.68
CA ASP A 149 -2.14 7.30 -21.21
C ASP A 149 -1.24 6.56 -20.20
N VAL A 150 -1.64 5.37 -19.79
CA VAL A 150 -0.85 4.50 -18.93
C VAL A 150 -0.20 3.38 -19.75
N ALA A 151 1.07 3.12 -19.48
CA ALA A 151 1.73 1.90 -19.94
C ALA A 151 1.46 0.79 -18.93
N PHE A 152 1.29 -0.44 -19.40
CA PHE A 152 1.08 -1.57 -18.49
C PHE A 152 1.68 -2.86 -19.02
N ARG A 153 1.95 -3.77 -18.10
CA ARG A 153 2.25 -5.18 -18.38
C ARG A 153 1.21 -6.02 -17.67
N LEU A 154 0.44 -6.80 -18.44
CA LEU A 154 -0.49 -7.77 -17.89
C LEU A 154 0.25 -8.93 -17.23
N LEU A 155 -0.24 -9.41 -16.11
CA LEU A 155 0.26 -10.63 -15.46
C LEU A 155 -0.35 -11.88 -16.09
N GLU A 156 -1.57 -11.75 -16.60
CA GLU A 156 -2.31 -12.81 -17.28
C GLU A 156 -3.08 -12.23 -18.48
N THR A 157 -3.25 -13.02 -19.52
CA THR A 157 -4.03 -12.62 -20.71
C THR A 157 -5.55 -12.75 -20.50
N ARG A 158 -5.96 -13.52 -19.49
CA ARG A 158 -7.38 -13.77 -19.20
C ARG A 158 -7.85 -12.89 -18.05
N PRO A 159 -8.98 -12.21 -18.21
CA PRO A 159 -9.59 -11.50 -17.10
C PRO A 159 -10.10 -12.48 -16.04
N ASP A 160 -10.13 -12.01 -14.81
CA ASP A 160 -10.75 -12.73 -13.71
C ASP A 160 -12.30 -12.77 -13.86
N ARG A 161 -12.99 -13.36 -12.87
CA ARG A 161 -14.47 -13.46 -12.89
C ARG A 161 -15.18 -12.11 -12.87
N GLY A 162 -14.50 -11.04 -12.47
CA GLY A 162 -14.99 -9.67 -12.48
C GLY A 162 -14.64 -8.90 -13.75
N GLY A 163 -14.05 -9.55 -14.75
CA GLY A 163 -13.63 -8.91 -16.01
C GLY A 163 -12.33 -8.10 -15.86
N ARG A 164 -11.58 -8.25 -14.76
CA ARG A 164 -10.38 -7.47 -14.44
C ARG A 164 -9.13 -8.18 -14.91
N LEU A 165 -8.22 -7.41 -15.47
CA LEU A 165 -6.87 -7.87 -15.85
C LEU A 165 -5.88 -7.38 -14.81
N ALA A 166 -5.18 -8.30 -14.14
CA ALA A 166 -4.10 -7.94 -13.23
C ALA A 166 -2.90 -7.40 -14.03
N ALA A 167 -2.38 -6.24 -13.63
CA ALA A 167 -1.33 -5.56 -14.35
C ALA A 167 -0.37 -4.80 -13.46
N GLU A 168 0.90 -4.75 -13.85
CA GLU A 168 1.83 -3.68 -13.47
C GLU A 168 1.51 -2.47 -14.34
N ALA A 169 1.22 -1.32 -13.75
CA ALA A 169 0.88 -0.10 -14.49
C ALA A 169 1.87 1.03 -14.17
N PHE A 170 2.12 1.87 -15.18
CA PHE A 170 3.14 2.93 -15.14
C PHE A 170 2.57 4.20 -15.78
N ALA A 171 2.73 5.32 -15.09
CA ALA A 171 2.38 6.64 -15.61
C ALA A 171 3.25 7.74 -14.99
N PRO A 172 3.31 8.92 -15.58
CA PRO A 172 3.67 10.14 -14.87
C PRO A 172 2.71 10.38 -13.71
N VAL A 173 3.21 10.83 -12.57
CA VAL A 173 2.38 11.12 -11.39
C VAL A 173 2.66 12.53 -10.92
N GLY A 174 1.61 13.35 -10.83
CA GLY A 174 1.65 14.75 -10.44
C GLY A 174 1.97 15.68 -11.61
N ASP A 175 3.14 15.57 -12.21
CA ASP A 175 3.54 16.34 -13.39
C ASP A 175 3.60 15.42 -14.62
N PRO A 176 2.80 15.69 -15.68
CA PRO A 176 2.80 14.90 -16.91
C PRO A 176 4.16 14.85 -17.63
N ALA A 177 5.05 15.83 -17.38
CA ALA A 177 6.41 15.82 -17.91
C ALA A 177 7.37 14.91 -17.16
N SER A 178 6.96 14.39 -16.00
CA SER A 178 7.77 13.48 -15.21
C SER A 178 7.90 12.11 -15.88
N PRO A 179 9.01 11.38 -15.65
CA PRO A 179 9.13 10.00 -16.12
C PRO A 179 8.03 9.10 -15.56
N ALA A 180 7.52 8.20 -16.38
CA ALA A 180 6.57 7.19 -15.93
C ALA A 180 7.19 6.31 -14.85
N ARG A 181 6.45 6.09 -13.75
CA ARG A 181 6.85 5.30 -12.58
C ARG A 181 5.79 4.27 -12.24
N PRO A 182 6.12 3.21 -11.47
CA PRO A 182 5.14 2.23 -11.04
C PRO A 182 4.00 2.89 -10.26
N LEU A 183 2.76 2.75 -10.73
CA LEU A 183 1.59 3.32 -10.08
C LEU A 183 1.34 2.73 -8.69
N ALA A 184 1.63 1.44 -8.51
CA ALA A 184 1.54 0.81 -7.20
C ALA A 184 2.43 1.53 -6.17
N GLN A 185 3.69 1.84 -6.53
CA GLN A 185 4.59 2.57 -5.65
C GLN A 185 4.06 3.98 -5.33
N ALA A 186 3.61 4.72 -6.36
CA ALA A 186 3.08 6.06 -6.17
C ALA A 186 1.83 6.09 -5.27
N ALA A 187 0.91 5.14 -5.47
CA ALA A 187 -0.30 5.01 -4.65
C ALA A 187 0.02 4.67 -3.18
N LEU A 188 1.00 3.77 -2.95
CA LEU A 188 1.45 3.43 -1.60
C LEU A 188 2.15 4.60 -0.91
N GLU A 189 3.02 5.35 -1.61
CA GLU A 189 3.67 6.56 -1.07
C GLU A 189 2.67 7.63 -0.65
N ALA A 190 1.56 7.75 -1.37
CA ALA A 190 0.48 8.69 -1.06
C ALA A 190 -0.52 8.15 0.00
N GLY A 191 -0.35 6.92 0.45
CA GLY A 191 -1.27 6.27 1.40
C GLY A 191 -2.65 5.98 0.81
N LEU A 192 -2.78 5.80 -0.51
CA LEU A 192 -4.05 5.49 -1.16
C LEU A 192 -4.45 4.01 -1.05
N ALA A 193 -3.49 3.14 -0.74
CA ALA A 193 -3.69 1.70 -0.59
C ALA A 193 -2.68 1.13 0.41
N ARG A 194 -2.89 -0.16 0.81
CA ARG A 194 -1.86 -0.99 1.44
C ARG A 194 -1.18 -1.86 0.40
N PHE A 195 0.01 -2.33 0.72
CA PHE A 195 0.70 -3.31 -0.09
C PHE A 195 -0.03 -4.67 -0.06
N GLU A 196 -0.40 -5.19 -1.23
CA GLU A 196 -0.91 -6.54 -1.43
C GLU A 196 0.21 -7.44 -1.99
N PRO A 197 0.67 -8.46 -1.23
CA PRO A 197 1.63 -9.43 -1.75
C PRO A 197 1.05 -10.22 -2.93
N GLY A 198 1.90 -10.50 -3.92
CA GLY A 198 1.48 -11.27 -5.08
C GLY A 198 2.56 -11.36 -6.14
N GLU A 199 2.29 -12.13 -7.19
CA GLU A 199 3.28 -12.40 -8.24
C GLU A 199 3.77 -11.13 -8.93
N GLY A 200 2.86 -10.23 -9.32
CA GLY A 200 3.21 -8.98 -9.99
C GLY A 200 3.89 -7.94 -9.10
N ALA A 201 3.84 -8.11 -7.78
CA ALA A 201 4.50 -7.19 -6.85
C ALA A 201 5.86 -7.70 -6.37
N ARG A 202 6.20 -8.98 -6.65
CA ARG A 202 7.36 -9.66 -6.06
C ARG A 202 8.69 -8.96 -6.38
N ASN A 203 8.90 -8.57 -7.62
CA ASN A 203 10.14 -7.91 -8.03
C ASN A 203 10.31 -6.51 -7.46
N CYS A 204 9.21 -5.86 -7.11
CA CYS A 204 9.16 -4.52 -6.50
C CYS A 204 8.94 -4.53 -4.99
N ARG A 205 8.84 -5.70 -4.36
CA ARG A 205 8.40 -5.85 -2.97
C ARG A 205 9.12 -4.90 -2.00
N ALA A 206 10.43 -4.82 -2.08
CA ALA A 206 11.21 -3.97 -1.17
C ALA A 206 10.87 -2.48 -1.33
N ALA A 207 10.72 -2.00 -2.57
CA ALA A 207 10.35 -0.62 -2.86
C ALA A 207 8.90 -0.32 -2.44
N LEU A 208 7.96 -1.24 -2.69
CA LEU A 208 6.56 -1.11 -2.30
C LEU A 208 6.38 -1.09 -0.78
N LEU A 209 7.09 -1.96 -0.06
CA LEU A 209 7.09 -1.95 1.41
C LEU A 209 7.72 -0.69 2.00
N ALA A 210 8.78 -0.17 1.38
CA ALA A 210 9.39 1.10 1.81
C ALA A 210 8.45 2.28 1.57
N ALA A 211 7.75 2.31 0.44
CA ALA A 211 6.73 3.31 0.11
C ALA A 211 5.59 3.30 1.15
N GLU A 212 5.03 2.11 1.42
CA GLU A 212 4.01 1.93 2.45
C GLU A 212 4.50 2.35 3.84
N ALA A 213 5.71 1.96 4.22
CA ALA A 213 6.27 2.31 5.52
C ALA A 213 6.45 3.82 5.68
N GLY A 214 6.87 4.52 4.63
CA GLY A 214 6.96 5.98 4.59
C GLY A 214 5.61 6.65 4.78
N ALA A 215 4.60 6.22 4.01
CA ALA A 215 3.24 6.73 4.12
C ALA A 215 2.63 6.50 5.51
N ARG A 216 2.86 5.32 6.09
CA ARG A 216 2.41 4.97 7.44
C ARG A 216 3.09 5.83 8.50
N ALA A 217 4.40 6.03 8.41
CA ALA A 217 5.14 6.87 9.35
C ALA A 217 4.70 8.33 9.31
N ALA A 218 4.28 8.82 8.14
CA ALA A 218 3.78 10.17 7.92
C ALA A 218 2.24 10.29 8.09
N ALA A 219 1.55 9.21 8.47
CA ALA A 219 0.09 9.14 8.61
C ALA A 219 -0.66 9.67 7.37
N LEU A 220 -0.21 9.30 6.15
CA LEU A 220 -0.81 9.75 4.90
C LEU A 220 -1.99 8.87 4.49
N GLY A 221 -3.02 9.51 3.91
CA GLY A 221 -4.18 8.82 3.36
C GLY A 221 -4.85 7.89 4.37
N LEU A 222 -5.04 6.63 4.02
CA LEU A 222 -5.65 5.61 4.89
C LEU A 222 -4.91 5.42 6.23
N TRP A 223 -3.61 5.77 6.31
CA TRP A 223 -2.83 5.63 7.53
C TRP A 223 -3.14 6.69 8.59
N ALA A 224 -3.89 7.74 8.25
CA ALA A 224 -4.44 8.70 9.21
C ALA A 224 -5.62 8.11 10.00
N ASP A 225 -6.29 7.08 9.47
CA ASP A 225 -7.39 6.41 10.14
C ASP A 225 -6.87 5.31 11.08
N PRO A 226 -7.17 5.35 12.39
CA PRO A 226 -6.79 4.32 13.37
C PRO A 226 -7.26 2.90 12.98
N TYR A 227 -8.30 2.81 12.16
CA TYR A 227 -8.78 1.52 11.64
C TYR A 227 -7.67 0.76 10.89
N TYR A 228 -6.73 1.45 10.22
CA TYR A 228 -5.64 0.84 9.46
C TYR A 228 -4.35 0.69 10.28
N ALA A 229 -4.36 1.00 11.57
CA ALA A 229 -3.20 0.80 12.43
C ALA A 229 -2.72 -0.66 12.42
N VAL A 230 -1.41 -0.85 12.52
CA VAL A 230 -0.80 -2.18 12.70
C VAL A 230 -1.22 -2.71 14.07
N ILE A 231 -1.75 -3.94 14.13
CA ILE A 231 -2.21 -4.57 15.35
C ILE A 231 -1.02 -5.26 16.02
N ALA A 232 -0.80 -5.02 17.31
CA ALA A 232 0.16 -5.81 18.07
C ALA A 232 -0.37 -7.24 18.29
N ALA A 233 0.47 -8.27 18.18
CA ALA A 233 0.05 -9.66 18.32
C ALA A 233 -0.60 -10.00 19.68
N GLY A 234 -0.42 -9.14 20.70
CA GLY A 234 -1.07 -9.23 22.01
C GLY A 234 -2.34 -8.40 22.17
N ASP A 235 -2.77 -7.68 21.15
CA ASP A 235 -3.95 -6.81 21.19
C ASP A 235 -5.22 -7.59 20.82
N HIS A 236 -5.81 -8.24 21.82
CA HIS A 236 -6.99 -9.08 21.63
C HIS A 236 -8.25 -8.28 21.24
N ASP A 237 -8.40 -7.05 21.76
CA ASP A 237 -9.54 -6.19 21.46
C ASP A 237 -9.47 -5.71 20.00
N GLY A 238 -8.30 -5.33 19.52
CA GLY A 238 -8.07 -4.97 18.13
C GLY A 238 -8.38 -6.10 17.15
N PHE A 239 -8.16 -7.36 17.52
CA PHE A 239 -8.55 -8.52 16.70
C PHE A 239 -10.07 -8.68 16.60
N ALA A 240 -10.78 -8.51 17.70
CA ALA A 240 -12.24 -8.67 17.73
C ALA A 240 -12.93 -7.68 16.77
N GLU A 241 -12.47 -6.44 16.75
CA GLU A 241 -13.01 -5.39 15.87
C GLU A 241 -12.72 -5.63 14.38
N LYS A 242 -11.69 -6.39 14.05
CA LYS A 242 -11.19 -6.58 12.68
C LYS A 242 -11.45 -7.98 12.12
N ALA A 243 -12.26 -8.79 12.79
CA ALA A 243 -12.59 -10.14 12.34
C ALA A 243 -13.10 -10.15 10.89
N GLY A 244 -12.55 -11.01 10.05
CA GLY A 244 -12.91 -11.14 8.64
C GLY A 244 -12.41 -10.02 7.73
N THR A 245 -11.50 -9.17 8.20
CA THR A 245 -10.87 -8.12 7.39
C THR A 245 -9.38 -8.42 7.15
N SER A 246 -8.81 -7.79 6.14
CA SER A 246 -7.36 -7.81 5.91
C SER A 246 -6.67 -6.94 6.95
N VAL A 247 -5.67 -7.49 7.64
CA VAL A 247 -4.93 -6.83 8.72
C VAL A 247 -3.43 -6.89 8.50
N ILE A 248 -2.71 -6.03 9.22
CA ILE A 248 -1.27 -6.13 9.40
C ILE A 248 -1.04 -6.34 10.89
N VAL A 249 -0.42 -7.47 11.26
CA VAL A 249 -0.12 -7.83 12.66
C VAL A 249 1.38 -7.87 12.87
N GLU A 250 1.85 -7.32 13.97
CA GLU A 250 3.26 -7.27 14.33
C GLU A 250 3.48 -7.92 15.69
N GLY A 251 4.50 -8.80 15.78
CA GLY A 251 4.83 -9.46 17.03
C GLY A 251 6.04 -10.36 16.96
N ARG A 252 6.47 -10.82 18.13
CA ARG A 252 7.57 -11.78 18.28
C ARG A 252 7.03 -13.21 18.21
N VAL A 253 7.58 -14.01 17.31
CA VAL A 253 7.30 -15.45 17.26
C VAL A 253 7.97 -16.13 18.45
N ILE A 254 7.21 -16.73 19.34
CA ILE A 254 7.73 -17.44 20.51
C ILE A 254 8.08 -18.89 20.21
N ASP A 255 7.32 -19.51 19.28
CA ASP A 255 7.55 -20.91 18.88
C ASP A 255 7.07 -21.18 17.47
N VAL A 256 7.56 -22.29 16.88
CA VAL A 256 7.15 -22.79 15.56
C VAL A 256 6.74 -24.24 15.72
N GLU A 257 5.47 -24.54 15.44
CA GLU A 257 4.93 -25.88 15.57
C GLU A 257 4.64 -26.49 14.21
N ARG A 258 5.10 -27.72 13.99
CA ARG A 258 4.84 -28.47 12.76
C ARG A 258 3.89 -29.62 13.02
N SER A 259 2.94 -29.78 12.13
CA SER A 259 2.05 -30.94 12.06
C SER A 259 2.04 -31.54 10.66
N ALA A 260 1.34 -32.66 10.49
CA ALA A 260 1.17 -33.28 9.16
C ALA A 260 0.49 -32.36 8.14
N TYR A 261 -0.31 -31.39 8.59
CA TYR A 261 -1.16 -30.58 7.72
C TYR A 261 -0.73 -29.11 7.62
N ARG A 262 0.00 -28.61 8.62
CA ARG A 262 0.36 -27.18 8.71
C ARG A 262 1.58 -26.95 9.59
N THR A 263 2.25 -25.83 9.36
CA THR A 263 3.17 -25.19 10.28
C THR A 263 2.49 -23.98 10.89
N THR A 264 2.61 -23.77 12.20
CA THR A 264 1.99 -22.66 12.92
C THR A 264 3.09 -21.84 13.62
N LEU A 265 3.16 -20.54 13.35
CA LEU A 265 3.98 -19.60 14.11
C LEU A 265 3.14 -19.10 15.29
N ILE A 266 3.67 -19.25 16.49
CA ILE A 266 2.98 -18.98 17.76
C ILE A 266 3.51 -17.66 18.33
N PHE A 267 2.60 -16.78 18.74
CA PHE A 267 2.93 -15.46 19.29
C PHE A 267 2.66 -15.33 20.80
N GLY A 268 1.96 -16.30 21.39
CA GLY A 268 1.67 -16.32 22.83
C GLY A 268 1.39 -17.74 23.32
N PRO A 269 1.41 -17.98 24.64
CA PRO A 269 1.32 -19.32 25.23
C PRO A 269 -0.09 -19.92 25.19
N ARG A 270 -1.14 -19.10 25.01
CA ARG A 270 -2.53 -19.55 25.11
C ARG A 270 -3.10 -19.86 23.73
N ARG A 271 -3.03 -21.11 23.31
CA ARG A 271 -3.59 -21.57 22.03
C ARG A 271 -5.07 -21.23 21.91
N GLY A 272 -5.47 -20.78 20.72
CA GLY A 272 -6.85 -20.36 20.43
C GLY A 272 -7.27 -19.04 21.06
N TRP A 273 -6.37 -18.40 21.82
CA TRP A 273 -6.56 -17.08 22.38
C TRP A 273 -5.52 -16.08 21.83
N ASP A 274 -4.25 -16.45 21.90
CA ASP A 274 -3.18 -15.62 21.40
C ASP A 274 -3.06 -15.76 19.86
N PHE A 275 -2.56 -14.72 19.22
CA PHE A 275 -2.41 -14.67 17.76
C PHE A 275 -1.50 -15.78 17.24
N SER A 276 -1.82 -16.30 16.07
CA SER A 276 -1.02 -17.29 15.37
C SER A 276 -1.04 -17.08 13.85
N VAL A 277 0.00 -17.59 13.18
CA VAL A 277 0.09 -17.63 11.71
C VAL A 277 0.11 -19.08 11.28
N THR A 278 -0.77 -19.43 10.36
CA THR A 278 -0.89 -20.79 9.81
C THR A 278 -0.35 -20.83 8.39
N ILE A 279 0.57 -21.74 8.12
CA ILE A 279 1.08 -22.08 6.78
C ILE A 279 0.68 -23.52 6.49
N LEU A 280 -0.19 -23.73 5.50
CA LEU A 280 -0.62 -25.07 5.12
C LEU A 280 0.55 -25.87 4.52
N GLN A 281 0.57 -27.17 4.75
CA GLN A 281 1.66 -28.04 4.28
C GLN A 281 1.90 -27.95 2.77
N ARG A 282 0.83 -27.78 1.97
CA ARG A 282 0.93 -27.57 0.52
C ARG A 282 1.74 -26.32 0.13
N ASN A 283 1.76 -25.28 1.00
CA ASN A 283 2.41 -23.99 0.76
C ASN A 283 3.87 -23.99 1.27
N THR A 284 4.29 -24.93 2.12
CA THR A 284 5.66 -24.95 2.67
C THR A 284 6.74 -25.05 1.60
N LYS A 285 6.42 -25.70 0.46
CA LYS A 285 7.35 -25.77 -0.69
C LYS A 285 7.64 -24.41 -1.30
N ILE A 286 6.67 -23.48 -1.26
CA ILE A 286 6.82 -22.11 -1.76
C ILE A 286 7.84 -21.35 -0.91
N PHE A 287 7.77 -21.52 0.41
CA PHE A 287 8.74 -20.94 1.34
C PHE A 287 10.15 -21.51 1.11
N GLY A 288 10.28 -22.84 0.99
CA GLY A 288 11.55 -23.49 0.69
C GLY A 288 12.15 -23.05 -0.63
N ALA A 289 11.35 -22.93 -1.69
CA ALA A 289 11.80 -22.43 -2.99
C ALA A 289 12.28 -20.97 -2.94
N ALA A 290 11.72 -20.17 -2.04
CA ALA A 290 12.16 -18.80 -1.77
C ALA A 290 13.34 -18.71 -0.79
N GLY A 291 13.90 -19.85 -0.34
CA GLY A 291 15.01 -19.89 0.63
C GLY A 291 14.60 -19.51 2.06
N VAL A 292 13.31 -19.53 2.39
CA VAL A 292 12.81 -19.18 3.71
C VAL A 292 12.62 -20.46 4.54
N ASP A 293 13.41 -20.61 5.59
CA ASP A 293 13.19 -21.62 6.63
C ASP A 293 12.23 -21.07 7.67
N LEU A 294 11.09 -21.75 7.85
CA LEU A 294 10.04 -21.33 8.80
C LEU A 294 10.54 -21.38 10.26
N GLU A 295 11.45 -22.30 10.60
CA GLU A 295 12.05 -22.34 11.95
C GLU A 295 12.86 -21.09 12.27
N SER A 296 13.41 -20.45 11.24
CA SER A 296 14.20 -19.23 11.40
C SER A 296 13.39 -18.05 11.95
N PHE A 297 12.06 -18.12 11.93
CA PHE A 297 11.21 -17.07 12.51
C PHE A 297 11.17 -17.13 14.06
N LYS A 298 11.48 -18.26 14.68
CA LYS A 298 11.47 -18.38 16.14
C LYS A 298 12.37 -17.33 16.79
N GLY A 299 11.82 -16.60 17.75
CA GLY A 299 12.49 -15.51 18.46
C GLY A 299 12.54 -14.18 17.68
N ARG A 300 12.12 -14.12 16.42
CA ARG A 300 12.15 -12.90 15.61
C ARG A 300 10.88 -12.06 15.75
N MET A 301 11.05 -10.75 15.64
CA MET A 301 9.94 -9.84 15.37
C MET A 301 9.57 -9.94 13.89
N ILE A 302 8.32 -10.19 13.60
CA ILE A 302 7.80 -10.21 12.23
C ILE A 302 6.53 -9.38 12.12
N ARG A 303 6.27 -8.93 10.91
CA ARG A 303 5.00 -8.34 10.50
C ARG A 303 4.36 -9.27 9.50
N VAL A 304 3.08 -9.59 9.70
CA VAL A 304 2.31 -10.48 8.86
C VAL A 304 1.10 -9.73 8.35
N ARG A 305 0.77 -9.93 7.08
CA ARG A 305 -0.42 -9.37 6.45
C ARG A 305 -1.30 -10.47 5.88
N GLY A 306 -2.61 -10.31 6.02
CA GLY A 306 -3.58 -11.26 5.51
C GLY A 306 -4.96 -11.10 6.12
N LEU A 307 -5.86 -12.00 5.74
CA LEU A 307 -7.22 -12.02 6.27
C LEU A 307 -7.23 -12.58 7.70
N LEU A 308 -7.79 -11.82 8.62
CA LEU A 308 -7.93 -12.24 10.03
C LEU A 308 -9.12 -13.20 10.17
N ASP A 309 -8.84 -14.42 10.57
CA ASP A 309 -9.83 -15.43 10.92
C ASP A 309 -9.90 -15.59 12.45
N MET A 310 -11.10 -15.50 13.01
CA MET A 310 -11.34 -15.61 14.45
C MET A 310 -12.01 -16.93 14.86
N ARG A 311 -12.25 -17.86 13.92
CA ARG A 311 -13.02 -19.10 14.19
C ARG A 311 -12.38 -20.01 15.26
N PHE A 312 -11.06 -20.02 15.34
CA PHE A 312 -10.29 -20.84 16.28
C PHE A 312 -9.29 -19.99 17.08
N GLY A 313 -9.63 -18.72 17.32
CA GLY A 313 -8.76 -17.69 17.84
C GLY A 313 -8.18 -16.81 16.72
N PRO A 314 -7.52 -15.70 17.08
CA PRO A 314 -6.99 -14.76 16.09
C PRO A 314 -5.85 -15.43 15.29
N GLN A 315 -6.09 -15.60 13.98
CA GLN A 315 -5.12 -16.22 13.10
C GLN A 315 -5.14 -15.61 11.69
N VAL A 316 -3.99 -15.68 11.03
CA VAL A 316 -3.83 -15.36 9.61
C VAL A 316 -3.27 -16.60 8.91
N GLU A 317 -3.93 -17.07 7.84
CA GLU A 317 -3.37 -18.08 6.95
C GLU A 317 -2.48 -17.38 5.93
N VAL A 318 -1.25 -17.85 5.79
CA VAL A 318 -0.25 -17.32 4.88
C VAL A 318 0.06 -18.34 3.80
N SER A 319 0.04 -17.90 2.56
CA SER A 319 0.25 -18.74 1.38
C SER A 319 1.67 -18.64 0.81
N GLY A 320 2.37 -17.53 1.07
CA GLY A 320 3.71 -17.29 0.55
C GLY A 320 4.57 -16.41 1.47
N PRO A 321 5.89 -16.42 1.25
CA PRO A 321 6.83 -15.67 2.09
C PRO A 321 6.66 -14.15 1.95
N ASP A 322 6.06 -13.67 0.87
CA ASP A 322 5.86 -12.23 0.63
C ASP A 322 4.85 -11.60 1.61
N GLU A 323 4.03 -12.42 2.28
CA GLU A 323 3.06 -12.02 3.29
C GLU A 323 3.70 -11.83 4.69
N ILE A 324 4.97 -12.22 4.85
CA ILE A 324 5.72 -12.11 6.11
C ILE A 324 6.94 -11.20 5.92
N GLU A 325 7.09 -10.21 6.79
CA GLU A 325 8.26 -9.33 6.86
C GLU A 325 9.03 -9.59 8.15
N ALA A 326 10.32 -9.91 8.06
CA ALA A 326 11.20 -9.89 9.25
C ALA A 326 11.54 -8.43 9.59
N ILE A 327 11.21 -8.01 10.80
CA ILE A 327 11.53 -6.66 11.28
C ILE A 327 12.88 -6.74 11.97
N THR A 328 13.87 -6.06 11.40
CA THR A 328 15.14 -5.82 12.09
C THR A 328 14.86 -4.69 13.09
N GLN A 329 14.78 -5.00 14.38
CA GLN A 329 14.83 -3.94 15.40
C GLN A 329 16.14 -3.19 15.19
N ALA A 330 16.05 -1.91 14.85
CA ALA A 330 17.18 -1.02 15.05
C ALA A 330 17.53 -1.15 16.53
N LYS A 331 18.79 -1.50 16.82
CA LYS A 331 19.28 -1.74 18.15
C LYS A 331 19.18 -0.43 18.94
N ASP A 332 18.08 -0.26 19.68
CA ASP A 332 17.94 0.75 20.72
C ASP A 332 18.79 0.36 21.93
N ASP A 333 20.10 0.17 21.71
CA ASP A 333 21.13 0.07 22.73
C ASP A 333 21.66 1.47 23.07
N ALA A 334 20.77 2.37 23.45
CA ALA A 334 21.13 3.53 24.25
C ALA A 334 20.47 3.35 25.63
N GLY A 335 21.01 2.43 26.42
CA GLY A 335 20.76 2.41 27.83
C GLY A 335 21.09 3.79 28.41
N PRO A 336 20.34 4.29 29.41
CA PRO A 336 20.62 5.59 30.01
C PRO A 336 22.05 5.61 30.53
N ALA A 337 22.85 6.57 30.03
CA ALA A 337 24.18 6.83 30.53
C ALA A 337 24.10 7.06 32.08
N THR A 338 24.61 6.11 32.82
CA THR A 338 24.76 6.24 34.30
C THR A 338 25.67 7.44 34.57
N ALA A 339 25.07 8.53 35.01
CA ALA A 339 25.84 9.70 35.45
C ALA A 339 26.77 9.31 36.61
N PRO A 340 28.03 9.72 36.59
CA PRO A 340 28.95 9.42 37.70
C PRO A 340 28.47 10.16 38.94
N ARG A 341 28.23 9.39 40.03
CA ARG A 341 28.00 9.95 41.35
C ARG A 341 29.32 10.60 41.84
N ARG A 342 29.24 11.89 42.12
CA ARG A 342 30.23 12.60 42.97
C ARG A 342 29.81 12.49 44.44
#